data_74558577ec13eda6b6e3e1ab1265af56
#
_entry.id   74558577ec13eda6b6e3e1ab1265af56
#
_cell.length_a   1.000
_cell.length_b   1.000
_cell.length_c   1.000
_cell.angle_alpha   90.00
_cell.angle_beta   90.00
_cell.angle_gamma   90.00
#
_symmetry.space_group_name_H-M   'P 1'
#
loop_
_entity.id
_entity.type
_entity.pdbx_description
1 polymer ?
#
loop_
_entity_poly.entity_id
_entity_poly.type
_entity_poly.pdbx_seq_one_letter_code
_entity_poly.pdbx_strand_id
1 'polypeptide(L)'
;MDIEEKIFRKVVKYFSIWFICMSLFVWETPKPVEWTEETEYSYVPDEYDEEDWNKVTVTVYNPVVEQCDSTPYITADNSEINMAKLKQGKLKWVAVSRDLLKNGKVKYGGKVKINCKEDPTLSGVYTVHDTMHPRWTKHVDILAHQDNRTTGMYKEVEVEYLD
;
A
#
# COMPACT_ATOMS: atom_id res chain seq x y z
N MET A 1 80.58 -4.21 8.15
CA MET A 1 79.23 -4.16 7.46
C MET A 1 78.32 -3.41 8.39
N ASP A 2 78.01 -2.20 7.99
CA ASP A 2 77.34 -1.22 8.82
C ASP A 2 75.87 -1.58 9.04
N ILE A 3 75.32 -1.19 10.17
CA ILE A 3 73.97 -1.48 10.56
C ILE A 3 72.95 -0.92 9.50
N GLU A 4 73.31 0.21 8.92
CA GLU A 4 72.54 0.85 7.90
C GLU A 4 72.45 0.02 6.61
N GLU A 5 73.52 -0.65 6.20
CA GLU A 5 73.51 -1.52 5.01
C GLU A 5 72.65 -2.76 5.21
N LYS A 6 72.60 -3.28 6.44
CA LYS A 6 71.67 -4.43 6.75
C LYS A 6 70.23 -4.04 6.75
N ILE A 7 69.90 -2.82 7.22
CA ILE A 7 68.54 -2.30 7.20
C ILE A 7 68.10 -2.04 5.76
N PHE A 8 68.95 -1.41 4.96
CA PHE A 8 68.67 -1.12 3.56
C PHE A 8 68.40 -2.40 2.74
N ARG A 9 69.19 -3.43 2.88
CA ARG A 9 68.99 -4.72 2.20
C ARG A 9 67.67 -5.41 2.62
N LYS A 10 67.27 -5.31 3.89
CA LYS A 10 65.98 -5.81 4.34
C LYS A 10 64.82 -5.04 3.73
N VAL A 11 64.86 -3.71 3.73
CA VAL A 11 63.82 -2.87 3.15
C VAL A 11 63.66 -3.15 1.64
N VAL A 12 64.74 -3.21 0.89
CA VAL A 12 64.70 -3.52 -0.56
C VAL A 12 64.11 -4.91 -0.80
N LYS A 13 64.43 -5.92 0.03
CA LYS A 13 63.89 -7.27 -0.11
C LYS A 13 62.36 -7.32 0.14
N TYR A 14 61.88 -6.60 1.14
CA TYR A 14 60.44 -6.56 1.41
C TYR A 14 59.66 -5.73 0.37
N PHE A 15 60.28 -4.66 -0.15
CA PHE A 15 59.70 -3.88 -1.23
C PHE A 15 59.57 -4.69 -2.52
N SER A 16 60.58 -5.51 -2.85
CA SER A 16 60.54 -6.38 -4.03
C SER A 16 59.45 -7.48 -3.91
N ILE A 17 59.28 -8.06 -2.71
CA ILE A 17 58.22 -9.06 -2.46
C ILE A 17 56.85 -8.41 -2.53
N TRP A 18 56.67 -7.19 -2.01
CA TRP A 18 55.40 -6.45 -2.04
C TRP A 18 55.02 -6.10 -3.48
N PHE A 19 55.99 -5.70 -4.33
CA PHE A 19 55.75 -5.39 -5.74
C PHE A 19 55.39 -6.63 -6.55
N ILE A 20 55.95 -7.80 -6.24
CA ILE A 20 55.60 -9.07 -6.92
C ILE A 20 54.19 -9.54 -6.52
N CYS A 21 53.80 -9.37 -5.27
CA CYS A 21 52.44 -9.66 -4.82
C CYS A 21 51.37 -8.75 -5.48
N MET A 22 51.70 -7.48 -5.70
CA MET A 22 50.79 -6.56 -6.36
C MET A 22 50.64 -6.84 -7.88
N SER A 23 51.66 -7.41 -8.52
CA SER A 23 51.58 -7.76 -9.95
C SER A 23 50.82 -9.05 -10.22
N LEU A 24 50.52 -9.87 -9.22
CA LEU A 24 49.71 -11.08 -9.32
C LEU A 24 48.21 -10.81 -9.06
N PHE A 25 47.85 -9.62 -8.59
CA PHE A 25 46.47 -9.20 -8.50
C PHE A 25 46.04 -8.68 -9.90
N VAL A 26 45.74 -9.62 -10.75
CA VAL A 26 45.02 -9.28 -12.01
C VAL A 26 43.67 -8.74 -11.56
N TRP A 27 43.53 -7.42 -11.61
CA TRP A 27 42.23 -6.78 -11.49
C TRP A 27 41.46 -7.17 -12.75
N GLU A 28 40.66 -8.21 -12.63
CA GLU A 28 39.64 -8.45 -13.66
C GLU A 28 38.70 -7.26 -13.63
N THR A 29 38.87 -6.36 -14.58
CA THR A 29 37.87 -5.33 -14.84
C THR A 29 36.56 -6.05 -15.12
N PRO A 30 35.46 -5.75 -14.41
CA PRO A 30 34.17 -6.32 -14.75
C PRO A 30 33.92 -6.01 -16.21
N LYS A 31 33.62 -7.06 -17.01
CA LYS A 31 33.27 -6.89 -18.42
C LYS A 31 32.14 -5.86 -18.48
N PRO A 32 32.21 -4.87 -19.37
CA PRO A 32 31.09 -3.97 -19.56
C PRO A 32 29.84 -4.84 -19.83
N VAL A 33 28.81 -4.60 -19.04
CA VAL A 33 27.50 -5.22 -19.25
C VAL A 33 27.05 -4.72 -20.63
N GLU A 34 27.09 -5.61 -21.60
CA GLU A 34 26.54 -5.35 -22.91
C GLU A 34 25.02 -5.25 -22.71
N TRP A 35 24.52 -4.02 -22.67
CA TRP A 35 23.09 -3.75 -22.65
C TRP A 35 22.56 -4.17 -24.01
N THR A 36 22.17 -5.44 -24.13
CA THR A 36 21.34 -5.84 -25.26
C THR A 36 20.02 -5.13 -25.11
N GLU A 37 19.65 -4.34 -26.10
CA GLU A 37 18.39 -3.57 -26.18
C GLU A 37 17.13 -4.47 -26.22
N GLU A 38 17.23 -5.73 -25.81
CA GLU A 38 16.17 -6.74 -25.86
C GLU A 38 15.60 -7.15 -24.49
N THR A 39 15.80 -6.37 -23.46
CA THR A 39 14.86 -6.39 -22.35
C THR A 39 14.18 -5.02 -22.30
N GLU A 40 13.42 -4.70 -23.32
CA GLU A 40 12.19 -3.96 -23.10
C GLU A 40 11.39 -4.81 -22.12
N TYR A 41 11.65 -4.56 -20.84
CA TYR A 41 10.72 -4.92 -19.80
C TYR A 41 9.48 -4.13 -20.16
N SER A 42 8.67 -4.68 -21.05
CA SER A 42 7.29 -4.27 -21.13
C SER A 42 6.74 -4.54 -19.74
N TYR A 43 6.80 -3.53 -18.87
CA TYR A 43 5.86 -3.44 -17.77
C TYR A 43 4.50 -3.48 -18.46
N VAL A 44 4.03 -4.70 -18.71
CA VAL A 44 2.63 -4.96 -18.89
C VAL A 44 2.11 -4.68 -17.49
N PRO A 45 1.39 -3.55 -17.24
CA PRO A 45 0.64 -3.42 -16.03
C PRO A 45 -0.15 -4.71 -15.97
N ASP A 46 -0.04 -5.47 -14.87
CA ASP A 46 -0.93 -6.59 -14.65
C ASP A 46 -2.29 -6.08 -15.07
N GLU A 47 -2.84 -6.67 -16.14
CA GLU A 47 -4.15 -6.30 -16.67
C GLU A 47 -5.09 -6.54 -15.49
N TYR A 48 -5.32 -5.46 -14.72
CA TYR A 48 -6.19 -5.50 -13.55
C TYR A 48 -7.55 -5.83 -14.12
N ASP A 49 -7.91 -7.11 -14.01
CA ASP A 49 -9.17 -7.63 -14.49
C ASP A 49 -10.28 -6.74 -13.92
N GLU A 50 -11.09 -6.10 -14.77
CA GLU A 50 -12.19 -5.22 -14.30
C GLU A 50 -13.09 -5.98 -13.32
N GLU A 51 -13.20 -7.28 -13.51
CA GLU A 51 -13.93 -8.20 -12.64
C GLU A 51 -13.38 -8.21 -11.21
N ASP A 52 -12.04 -8.08 -11.03
CA ASP A 52 -11.39 -8.07 -9.72
C ASP A 52 -11.67 -6.80 -8.88
N TRP A 53 -11.97 -5.67 -9.51
CA TRP A 53 -12.34 -4.44 -8.81
C TRP A 53 -13.76 -4.46 -8.22
N ASN A 54 -14.61 -5.35 -8.66
CA ASN A 54 -15.94 -5.53 -8.15
C ASN A 54 -16.00 -6.43 -6.89
N LYS A 55 -14.85 -6.97 -6.48
CA LYS A 55 -14.68 -7.75 -5.26
C LYS A 55 -13.77 -7.01 -4.28
N VAL A 56 -14.32 -6.70 -3.11
CA VAL A 56 -13.61 -5.95 -2.06
C VAL A 56 -13.72 -6.65 -0.72
N THR A 57 -12.87 -6.26 0.20
CA THR A 57 -13.08 -6.58 1.62
C THR A 57 -13.99 -5.52 2.22
N VAL A 58 -15.02 -5.94 2.95
CA VAL A 58 -15.93 -5.04 3.66
C VAL A 58 -15.71 -5.18 5.17
N THR A 59 -15.59 -4.04 5.85
CA THR A 59 -15.56 -3.94 7.31
C THR A 59 -16.55 -2.90 7.79
N VAL A 60 -16.63 -2.74 9.11
CA VAL A 60 -17.51 -1.75 9.77
C VAL A 60 -16.68 -0.97 10.78
N TYR A 61 -16.76 0.35 10.74
CA TYR A 61 -16.12 1.23 11.70
C TYR A 61 -17.11 2.12 12.42
N ASN A 62 -16.71 2.59 13.60
CA ASN A 62 -17.46 3.54 14.40
C ASN A 62 -16.72 4.88 14.45
N PRO A 63 -17.43 6.02 14.48
CA PRO A 63 -16.80 7.33 14.56
C PRO A 63 -16.35 7.63 16.00
N VAL A 64 -15.29 6.94 16.42
CA VAL A 64 -14.66 7.05 17.75
C VAL A 64 -13.16 7.25 17.60
N VAL A 65 -12.53 7.92 18.56
CA VAL A 65 -11.10 8.30 18.48
C VAL A 65 -10.19 7.07 18.36
N GLU A 66 -10.60 5.93 18.91
CA GLU A 66 -9.84 4.68 18.86
C GLU A 66 -9.78 4.05 17.48
N GLN A 67 -10.72 4.40 16.59
CA GLN A 67 -10.81 3.86 15.22
C GLN A 67 -10.55 4.92 14.14
N CYS A 68 -10.67 6.20 14.47
CA CYS A 68 -10.48 7.33 13.59
C CYS A 68 -9.28 8.18 14.04
N ASP A 69 -9.15 9.36 13.46
CA ASP A 69 -8.21 10.39 13.89
C ASP A 69 -8.79 11.25 15.06
N SER A 70 -8.17 12.41 15.30
CA SER A 70 -8.61 13.35 16.35
C SER A 70 -9.98 14.01 16.08
N THR A 71 -10.52 13.83 14.87
CA THR A 71 -11.79 14.43 14.42
C THR A 71 -12.81 13.39 13.95
N PRO A 72 -13.21 12.43 14.80
CA PRO A 72 -13.96 11.24 14.39
C PRO A 72 -15.34 11.53 13.77
N TYR A 73 -15.85 12.75 13.93
CA TYR A 73 -17.14 13.17 13.37
C TYR A 73 -17.03 13.93 12.05
N ILE A 74 -15.81 14.11 11.52
CA ILE A 74 -15.56 14.78 10.24
C ILE A 74 -14.90 13.77 9.30
N THR A 75 -15.51 13.54 8.15
CA THR A 75 -14.99 12.63 7.13
C THR A 75 -13.92 13.29 6.25
N ALA A 76 -13.22 12.50 5.45
CA ALA A 76 -12.12 12.99 4.59
C ALA A 76 -12.57 14.02 3.54
N ASP A 77 -13.85 14.06 3.17
CA ASP A 77 -14.43 15.08 2.29
C ASP A 77 -15.00 16.30 3.05
N ASN A 78 -14.69 16.42 4.36
CA ASN A 78 -15.18 17.45 5.29
C ASN A 78 -16.70 17.41 5.57
N SER A 79 -17.37 16.28 5.33
CA SER A 79 -18.76 16.13 5.75
C SER A 79 -18.85 15.84 7.24
N GLU A 80 -19.81 16.45 7.93
CA GLU A 80 -20.08 16.22 9.36
C GLU A 80 -21.04 15.05 9.56
N ILE A 81 -20.64 14.07 10.39
CA ILE A 81 -21.44 12.90 10.70
C ILE A 81 -22.58 13.26 11.67
N ASN A 82 -23.81 13.19 11.20
CA ASN A 82 -24.98 13.36 12.05
C ASN A 82 -25.26 12.09 12.85
N MET A 83 -24.83 12.07 14.11
CA MET A 83 -24.92 10.90 14.99
C MET A 83 -26.36 10.44 15.23
N ALA A 84 -27.35 11.36 15.25
CA ALA A 84 -28.76 10.99 15.41
C ALA A 84 -29.29 10.24 14.16
N LYS A 85 -28.92 10.70 12.98
CA LYS A 85 -29.29 9.99 11.71
C LYS A 85 -28.54 8.67 11.61
N LEU A 86 -27.27 8.61 12.01
CA LEU A 86 -26.46 7.39 12.01
C LEU A 86 -27.08 6.34 12.95
N LYS A 87 -27.44 6.70 14.17
CA LYS A 87 -28.11 5.82 15.14
C LYS A 87 -29.43 5.27 14.62
N GLN A 88 -30.17 6.06 13.82
CA GLN A 88 -31.43 5.65 13.21
C GLN A 88 -31.23 4.80 11.92
N GLY A 89 -29.97 4.52 11.50
CA GLY A 89 -29.67 3.83 10.25
C GLY A 89 -30.03 4.62 8.98
N LYS A 90 -30.28 5.92 9.10
CA LYS A 90 -30.62 6.81 7.98
C LYS A 90 -29.40 7.39 7.27
N LEU A 91 -28.22 7.28 7.88
CA LEU A 91 -26.96 7.71 7.30
C LEU A 91 -26.23 6.48 6.80
N LYS A 92 -26.19 6.30 5.49
CA LYS A 92 -25.53 5.18 4.83
C LYS A 92 -24.27 5.68 4.12
N TRP A 93 -23.19 5.78 4.89
CA TRP A 93 -21.89 6.27 4.41
C TRP A 93 -20.83 5.20 4.50
N VAL A 94 -19.81 5.30 3.66
CA VAL A 94 -18.64 4.43 3.64
C VAL A 94 -17.36 5.22 3.52
N ALA A 95 -16.30 4.68 4.11
CA ALA A 95 -14.92 4.97 3.77
C ALA A 95 -14.43 3.97 2.72
N VAL A 96 -13.62 4.41 1.77
CA VAL A 96 -13.05 3.54 0.75
C VAL A 96 -11.53 3.59 0.77
N SER A 97 -10.88 2.51 0.38
CA SER A 97 -9.43 2.50 0.21
C SER A 97 -9.02 3.45 -0.94
N ARG A 98 -7.84 4.03 -0.80
CA ARG A 98 -7.38 5.11 -1.70
C ARG A 98 -7.13 4.66 -3.13
N ASP A 99 -6.89 3.39 -3.36
CA ASP A 99 -6.75 2.79 -4.69
C ASP A 99 -8.06 2.87 -5.49
N LEU A 100 -9.22 2.63 -4.86
CA LEU A 100 -10.53 2.76 -5.51
C LEU A 100 -10.80 4.19 -6.01
N LEU A 101 -10.38 5.21 -5.25
CA LEU A 101 -10.47 6.61 -5.68
C LEU A 101 -9.47 6.93 -6.80
N LYS A 102 -8.21 6.47 -6.66
CA LYS A 102 -7.14 6.73 -7.64
C LYS A 102 -7.41 6.10 -8.99
N ASN A 103 -8.01 4.90 -9.00
CA ASN A 103 -8.37 4.20 -10.22
C ASN A 103 -9.70 4.68 -10.83
N GLY A 104 -10.31 5.72 -10.26
CA GLY A 104 -11.55 6.31 -10.76
C GLY A 104 -12.78 5.40 -10.66
N LYS A 105 -12.70 4.32 -9.88
CA LYS A 105 -13.85 3.42 -9.67
C LYS A 105 -14.96 4.11 -8.89
N VAL A 106 -14.57 5.01 -7.98
CA VAL A 106 -15.51 5.79 -7.18
C VAL A 106 -14.93 7.18 -6.89
N LYS A 107 -15.79 8.13 -6.53
CA LYS A 107 -15.46 9.50 -6.11
C LYS A 107 -16.22 9.85 -4.84
N TYR A 108 -15.78 10.90 -4.14
CA TYR A 108 -16.57 11.46 -3.04
C TYR A 108 -17.97 11.88 -3.53
N GLY A 109 -18.98 11.56 -2.75
CA GLY A 109 -20.39 11.74 -3.10
C GLY A 109 -20.93 10.68 -4.07
N GLY A 110 -20.07 9.85 -4.69
CA GLY A 110 -20.48 8.70 -5.48
C GLY A 110 -21.07 7.60 -4.61
N LYS A 111 -21.71 6.63 -5.23
CA LYS A 111 -22.41 5.55 -4.51
C LYS A 111 -21.79 4.21 -4.78
N VAL A 112 -21.76 3.37 -3.76
CA VAL A 112 -21.35 1.97 -3.82
C VAL A 112 -22.52 1.11 -3.35
N LYS A 113 -22.93 0.17 -4.17
CA LYS A 113 -23.89 -0.87 -3.79
C LYS A 113 -23.11 -2.10 -3.33
N ILE A 114 -23.34 -2.52 -2.12
CA ILE A 114 -22.68 -3.66 -1.47
C ILE A 114 -23.66 -4.83 -1.45
N ASN A 115 -23.20 -6.02 -1.84
CA ASN A 115 -23.93 -7.28 -1.79
C ASN A 115 -23.17 -8.28 -0.92
N CYS A 116 -23.34 -8.18 0.39
CA CYS A 116 -22.68 -9.06 1.36
C CYS A 116 -23.55 -10.29 1.62
N LYS A 117 -23.17 -11.44 1.05
CA LYS A 117 -23.93 -12.70 1.19
C LYS A 117 -23.80 -13.30 2.60
N GLU A 118 -22.64 -13.08 3.26
CA GLU A 118 -22.37 -13.59 4.59
C GLU A 118 -23.15 -12.82 5.68
N ASP A 119 -23.32 -11.52 5.49
CA ASP A 119 -24.16 -10.67 6.34
C ASP A 119 -25.05 -9.76 5.52
N PRO A 120 -26.27 -10.20 5.18
CA PRO A 120 -27.20 -9.42 4.37
C PRO A 120 -27.59 -8.06 4.98
N THR A 121 -27.37 -7.85 6.30
CA THR A 121 -27.67 -6.56 6.96
C THR A 121 -26.75 -5.44 6.50
N LEU A 122 -25.56 -5.79 5.98
CA LEU A 122 -24.58 -4.88 5.39
C LEU A 122 -24.87 -4.58 3.92
N SER A 123 -25.76 -5.33 3.30
CA SER A 123 -26.12 -5.09 1.90
C SER A 123 -26.92 -3.80 1.75
N GLY A 124 -26.63 -3.05 0.68
CA GLY A 124 -27.34 -1.80 0.40
C GLY A 124 -26.53 -0.82 -0.40
N VAL A 125 -27.09 0.37 -0.60
CA VAL A 125 -26.41 1.47 -1.30
C VAL A 125 -25.91 2.47 -0.29
N TYR A 126 -24.63 2.80 -0.42
CA TYR A 126 -23.89 3.71 0.48
C TYR A 126 -23.28 4.85 -0.32
N THR A 127 -23.09 6.00 0.32
CA THR A 127 -22.39 7.15 -0.27
C THR A 127 -20.98 7.24 0.26
N VAL A 128 -20.01 7.50 -0.61
CA VAL A 128 -18.61 7.65 -0.24
C VAL A 128 -18.35 9.05 0.30
N HIS A 129 -17.94 9.14 1.56
CA HIS A 129 -17.59 10.38 2.23
C HIS A 129 -16.20 10.35 2.88
N ASP A 130 -15.62 9.14 3.02
CA ASP A 130 -14.40 8.99 3.79
C ASP A 130 -13.37 8.11 3.08
N THR A 131 -12.12 8.14 3.56
CA THR A 131 -11.01 7.32 3.07
C THR A 131 -10.32 6.58 4.17
N MET A 132 -9.91 5.38 3.85
CA MET A 132 -9.16 4.53 4.76
C MET A 132 -7.65 4.88 4.78
N HIS A 133 -6.96 4.38 5.80
CA HIS A 133 -5.52 4.47 5.88
C HIS A 133 -4.86 3.82 4.64
N PRO A 134 -3.74 4.36 4.09
CA PRO A 134 -3.11 3.90 2.83
C PRO A 134 -2.69 2.43 2.79
N ARG A 135 -2.59 1.75 3.94
CA ARG A 135 -2.28 0.31 4.01
C ARG A 135 -3.40 -0.60 3.48
N TRP A 136 -4.61 -0.07 3.35
CA TRP A 136 -5.76 -0.82 2.88
C TRP A 136 -5.91 -0.67 1.37
N THR A 137 -6.17 -1.79 0.70
CA THR A 137 -6.42 -1.87 -0.74
C THR A 137 -7.67 -2.70 -1.00
N LYS A 138 -8.43 -2.37 -2.05
CA LYS A 138 -9.69 -3.05 -2.39
C LYS A 138 -10.59 -3.23 -1.16
N HIS A 139 -10.82 -2.15 -0.43
CA HIS A 139 -11.48 -2.21 0.86
C HIS A 139 -12.55 -1.11 0.98
N VAL A 140 -13.68 -1.49 1.55
CA VAL A 140 -14.80 -0.58 1.87
C VAL A 140 -15.15 -0.76 3.33
N ASP A 141 -15.24 0.35 4.07
CA ASP A 141 -15.52 0.36 5.49
C ASP A 141 -16.84 1.09 5.75
N ILE A 142 -17.82 0.38 6.30
CA ILE A 142 -19.16 0.90 6.49
C ILE A 142 -19.22 1.68 7.81
N LEU A 143 -19.66 2.95 7.73
CA LEU A 143 -19.89 3.76 8.92
C LEU A 143 -21.12 3.26 9.68
N ALA A 144 -20.93 2.88 10.95
CA ALA A 144 -22.00 2.44 11.84
C ALA A 144 -21.97 3.14 13.19
N HIS A 145 -23.13 3.27 13.84
CA HIS A 145 -23.19 3.76 15.20
C HIS A 145 -22.64 2.69 16.17
N GLN A 146 -21.93 3.12 17.22
CA GLN A 146 -21.31 2.21 18.20
C GLN A 146 -22.28 1.26 18.91
N ASP A 147 -23.57 1.59 18.94
CA ASP A 147 -24.60 0.70 19.47
C ASP A 147 -24.93 -0.45 18.48
N ASN A 148 -24.53 -0.33 17.24
CA ASN A 148 -24.68 -1.38 16.24
C ASN A 148 -23.50 -2.34 16.36
N ARG A 149 -23.74 -3.51 16.92
CA ARG A 149 -22.70 -4.53 17.21
C ARG A 149 -22.23 -5.32 15.99
N THR A 150 -22.50 -4.83 14.79
CA THR A 150 -21.98 -5.48 13.57
C THR A 150 -20.48 -5.25 13.51
N THR A 151 -19.72 -6.29 13.74
CA THR A 151 -18.26 -6.29 13.61
C THR A 151 -17.89 -7.50 12.78
N GLY A 152 -16.98 -7.32 11.84
CA GLY A 152 -16.51 -8.41 10.99
C GLY A 152 -15.64 -7.89 9.87
N MET A 153 -14.96 -8.84 9.23
CA MET A 153 -14.22 -8.61 8.01
C MET A 153 -14.72 -9.64 6.99
N TYR A 154 -15.39 -9.17 5.97
CA TYR A 154 -16.00 -9.97 4.93
C TYR A 154 -15.16 -9.80 3.66
N LYS A 155 -14.61 -10.89 3.15
CA LYS A 155 -13.75 -10.89 1.97
C LYS A 155 -14.56 -11.25 0.73
N GLU A 156 -14.03 -10.86 -0.46
CA GLU A 156 -14.65 -11.19 -1.75
C GLU A 156 -16.12 -10.74 -1.85
N VAL A 157 -16.45 -9.63 -1.18
CA VAL A 157 -17.80 -9.06 -1.24
C VAL A 157 -18.00 -8.38 -2.57
N GLU A 158 -19.09 -8.71 -3.25
CA GLU A 158 -19.47 -8.09 -4.53
C GLU A 158 -19.93 -6.64 -4.32
N VAL A 159 -19.36 -5.72 -5.09
CA VAL A 159 -19.78 -4.32 -5.11
C VAL A 159 -20.03 -3.83 -6.52
N GLU A 160 -20.94 -2.87 -6.63
CA GLU A 160 -21.26 -2.15 -7.86
C GLU A 160 -21.05 -0.66 -7.61
N TYR A 161 -20.21 -0.02 -8.42
CA TYR A 161 -19.97 1.42 -8.33
C TYR A 161 -21.02 2.14 -9.17
N LEU A 162 -21.78 3.02 -8.51
CA LEU A 162 -22.87 3.77 -9.12
C LEU A 162 -22.46 5.23 -9.26
N ASP A 163 -22.64 5.80 -10.43
CA ASP A 163 -22.35 7.23 -10.72
C ASP A 163 -23.31 8.20 -10.00
#